data_c52fc5af8c51aed78935da2ecca93bd7
#
_entry.id   c52fc5af8c51aed78935da2ecca93bd7
#
_cell.length_a   1.000
_cell.length_b   1.000
_cell.length_c   1.000
_cell.angle_alpha   90.00
_cell.angle_beta   90.00
_cell.angle_gamma   90.00
#
_symmetry.space_group_name_H-M   'P 1'
#
loop_
_entity.id
_entity.type
_entity.pdbx_description
1 polymer ?
#
loop_
_entity_poly.entity_id
_entity_poly.type
_entity_poly.pdbx_seq_one_letter_code
_entity_poly.pdbx_strand_id
1 'polypeptide(L)'
;MSGQMIHLSDYQGHVVLVDFWATWCGPCRASIPDLASLYDSYNKSGFDILGIALERQGTDALGAFVSQYKIRYPILIGDRDIVAKYGNVSSIPVSFLIGRDGAVREQWIGTQPRATIEKAVKNLLKEQIPG
;
A
#
# COMPACT_ATOMS: atom_id res chain seq x y z
N MET A 1 -3.18 11.16 -10.28
CA MET A 1 -2.08 11.39 -9.37
C MET A 1 -1.81 12.85 -9.29
N SER A 2 -1.87 13.31 -8.09
CA SER A 2 -1.74 14.73 -7.87
C SER A 2 -0.30 15.05 -7.61
N GLY A 3 0.53 15.49 -7.79
CA GLY A 3 1.89 15.78 -7.32
C GLY A 3 1.97 16.19 -5.86
N GLN A 4 0.97 15.86 -5.07
CA GLN A 4 0.96 16.21 -3.66
C GLN A 4 1.95 15.35 -2.89
N MET A 5 2.63 15.97 -1.94
CA MET A 5 3.46 15.27 -1.00
C MET A 5 2.59 14.65 0.09
N ILE A 6 2.75 13.34 0.31
CA ILE A 6 2.05 12.64 1.37
C ILE A 6 3.07 12.15 2.37
N HIS A 7 2.85 12.45 3.64
CA HIS A 7 3.72 12.01 4.72
C HIS A 7 3.05 10.88 5.49
N LEU A 8 3.81 9.86 5.84
CA LEU A 8 3.29 8.73 6.61
C LEU A 8 2.72 9.20 7.95
N SER A 9 3.28 10.27 8.51
CA SER A 9 2.78 10.86 9.74
C SER A 9 1.33 11.36 9.64
N ASP A 10 0.84 11.64 8.43
CA ASP A 10 -0.55 12.04 8.21
C ASP A 10 -1.53 10.90 8.50
N TYR A 11 -1.03 9.67 8.56
CA TYR A 11 -1.84 8.47 8.79
C TYR A 11 -1.68 7.92 10.20
N GLN A 12 -1.08 8.69 11.10
CA GLN A 12 -0.88 8.26 12.48
C GLN A 12 -2.24 7.94 13.13
N GLY A 13 -2.31 6.82 13.82
CA GLY A 13 -3.56 6.32 14.38
C GLY A 13 -4.34 5.41 13.44
N HIS A 14 -3.97 5.37 12.16
CA HIS A 14 -4.56 4.46 11.18
C HIS A 14 -3.71 3.20 11.01
N VAL A 15 -4.33 2.14 10.51
CA VAL A 15 -3.61 0.96 10.02
C VAL A 15 -3.32 1.21 8.55
N VAL A 16 -2.06 1.11 8.13
CA VAL A 16 -1.64 1.46 6.78
C VAL A 16 -0.91 0.30 6.13
N LEU A 17 -1.35 -0.08 4.92
CA LEU A 17 -0.61 -1.03 4.09
C LEU A 17 0.18 -0.23 3.05
N VAL A 18 1.51 -0.32 3.13
CA VAL A 18 2.40 0.29 2.13
C VAL A 18 2.77 -0.80 1.14
N ASP A 19 2.33 -0.64 -0.11
CA ASP A 19 2.48 -1.65 -1.15
C ASP A 19 3.40 -1.15 -2.26
N PHE A 20 4.56 -1.80 -2.41
CA PHE A 20 5.49 -1.50 -3.50
C PHE A 20 5.12 -2.34 -4.71
N TRP A 21 4.86 -1.69 -5.84
CA TRP A 21 4.34 -2.34 -7.04
C TRP A 21 4.77 -1.59 -8.30
N ALA A 22 4.41 -2.12 -9.46
CA ALA A 22 4.61 -1.44 -10.74
C ALA A 22 3.61 -1.94 -11.77
N THR A 23 3.34 -1.12 -12.78
CA THR A 23 2.43 -1.50 -13.87
C THR A 23 2.97 -2.65 -14.72
N TRP A 24 4.30 -2.78 -14.78
CA TRP A 24 4.97 -3.85 -15.56
C TRP A 24 5.07 -5.17 -14.80
N CYS A 25 4.59 -5.22 -13.58
CA CYS A 25 4.71 -6.40 -12.71
C CYS A 25 3.39 -7.20 -12.74
N GLY A 26 3.42 -8.40 -13.30
CA GLY A 26 2.24 -9.26 -13.41
C GLY A 26 1.61 -9.62 -12.07
N PRO A 27 2.39 -10.17 -11.10
CA PRO A 27 1.83 -10.49 -9.77
C PRO A 27 1.27 -9.27 -9.05
N CYS A 28 1.87 -8.09 -9.26
CA CYS A 28 1.36 -6.85 -8.67
C CYS A 28 -0.04 -6.54 -9.20
N ARG A 29 -0.23 -6.66 -10.52
CA ARG A 29 -1.54 -6.43 -11.13
C ARG A 29 -2.58 -7.40 -10.61
N ALA A 30 -2.20 -8.65 -10.40
CA ALA A 30 -3.11 -9.68 -9.89
C ALA A 30 -3.60 -9.39 -8.47
N SER A 31 -2.81 -8.66 -7.69
CA SER A 31 -3.17 -8.30 -6.30
C SER A 31 -4.12 -7.12 -6.21
N ILE A 32 -4.22 -6.29 -7.24
CA ILE A 32 -4.97 -5.02 -7.16
C ILE A 32 -6.44 -5.21 -6.80
N PRO A 33 -7.19 -6.15 -7.39
CA PRO A 33 -8.59 -6.31 -7.03
C PRO A 33 -8.81 -6.60 -5.55
N ASP A 34 -7.94 -7.44 -4.97
CA ASP A 34 -8.03 -7.76 -3.54
C ASP A 34 -7.72 -6.56 -2.67
N LEU A 35 -6.68 -5.79 -3.01
CA LEU A 35 -6.32 -4.58 -2.28
C LEU A 35 -7.42 -3.53 -2.37
N ALA A 36 -7.97 -3.32 -3.55
CA ALA A 36 -9.06 -2.38 -3.75
C ALA A 36 -10.29 -2.77 -2.93
N SER A 37 -10.61 -4.07 -2.88
CA SER A 37 -11.72 -4.59 -2.10
C SER A 37 -11.49 -4.37 -0.60
N LEU A 38 -10.27 -4.63 -0.11
CA LEU A 38 -9.93 -4.41 1.29
C LEU A 38 -10.02 -2.93 1.65
N TYR A 39 -9.53 -2.06 0.77
CA TYR A 39 -9.61 -0.63 0.99
C TYR A 39 -11.07 -0.18 1.11
N ASP A 40 -11.92 -0.61 0.20
CA ASP A 40 -13.34 -0.24 0.21
C ASP A 40 -14.04 -0.75 1.49
N SER A 41 -13.67 -1.94 1.96
CA SER A 41 -14.30 -2.55 3.12
C SER A 41 -13.89 -1.92 4.45
N TYR A 42 -12.65 -1.48 4.58
CA TYR A 42 -12.10 -1.09 5.89
C TYR A 42 -11.63 0.36 5.98
N ASN A 43 -11.68 1.12 4.89
CA ASN A 43 -11.19 2.50 4.91
C ASN A 43 -11.92 3.35 5.99
N LYS A 44 -13.22 3.19 6.10
CA LYS A 44 -14.00 3.93 7.09
C LYS A 44 -13.64 3.56 8.52
N SER A 45 -13.09 2.38 8.73
CA SER A 45 -12.67 1.91 10.06
C SER A 45 -11.26 2.34 10.43
N GLY A 46 -10.57 3.08 9.56
CA GLY A 46 -9.23 3.57 9.84
C GLY A 46 -8.14 2.81 9.12
N PHE A 47 -8.45 2.15 8.02
CA PHE A 47 -7.48 1.44 7.20
C PHE A 47 -7.18 2.21 5.91
N ASP A 48 -5.90 2.40 5.63
CA ASP A 48 -5.45 3.06 4.41
C ASP A 48 -4.46 2.17 3.67
N ILE A 49 -4.37 2.38 2.36
CA ILE A 49 -3.35 1.76 1.51
C ILE A 49 -2.61 2.87 0.78
N LEU A 50 -1.29 2.78 0.78
CA LEU A 50 -0.43 3.64 -0.01
C LEU A 50 0.29 2.77 -1.03
N GLY A 51 -0.06 2.92 -2.30
CA GLY A 51 0.61 2.20 -3.38
C GLY A 51 1.83 2.98 -3.85
N ILE A 52 3.02 2.43 -3.68
CA ILE A 52 4.27 3.07 -4.10
C ILE A 52 4.68 2.45 -5.43
N ALA A 53 4.50 3.19 -6.51
CA ALA A 53 4.77 2.68 -7.86
C ALA A 53 6.25 2.85 -8.22
N LEU A 54 6.90 1.75 -8.58
CA LEU A 54 8.31 1.72 -8.98
C LEU A 54 8.38 1.58 -10.50
N GLU A 55 8.05 2.66 -11.20
CA GLU A 55 8.02 2.67 -12.66
C GLU A 55 9.42 2.81 -13.26
N ARG A 56 9.66 2.12 -14.38
CA ARG A 56 10.97 2.11 -15.06
C ARG A 56 11.08 3.18 -16.13
N GLN A 57 9.95 3.56 -16.76
CA GLN A 57 9.94 4.37 -17.97
C GLN A 57 9.03 5.58 -17.83
N GLY A 58 9.01 6.20 -16.66
CA GLY A 58 8.15 7.34 -16.41
C GLY A 58 6.78 6.93 -15.95
N THR A 59 5.87 7.90 -15.85
CA THR A 59 4.59 7.72 -15.15
C THR A 59 3.39 7.83 -16.09
N ASP A 60 3.61 7.88 -17.40
CA ASP A 60 2.52 8.13 -18.36
C ASP A 60 1.43 7.05 -18.30
N ALA A 61 1.80 5.81 -18.04
CA ALA A 61 0.85 4.71 -17.99
C ALA A 61 0.06 4.64 -16.67
N LEU A 62 0.53 5.30 -15.62
CA LEU A 62 -0.08 5.18 -14.29
C LEU A 62 -1.51 5.70 -14.22
N GLY A 63 -1.74 6.88 -14.78
CA GLY A 63 -3.08 7.48 -14.74
C GLY A 63 -4.13 6.60 -15.41
N ALA A 64 -3.81 6.09 -16.60
CA ALA A 64 -4.70 5.19 -17.32
C ALA A 64 -4.92 3.88 -16.54
N PHE A 65 -3.85 3.36 -15.94
CA PHE A 65 -3.90 2.13 -15.16
C PHE A 65 -4.78 2.29 -13.91
N VAL A 66 -4.60 3.37 -13.16
CA VAL A 66 -5.41 3.68 -11.98
C VAL A 66 -6.89 3.75 -12.35
N SER A 67 -7.20 4.40 -13.47
CA SER A 67 -8.56 4.51 -13.96
C SER A 67 -9.13 3.15 -14.37
N GLN A 68 -8.37 2.36 -15.12
CA GLN A 68 -8.80 1.06 -15.62
C GLN A 68 -9.11 0.09 -14.48
N TYR A 69 -8.26 0.05 -13.46
CA TYR A 69 -8.40 -0.86 -12.32
C TYR A 69 -9.23 -0.27 -11.18
N LYS A 70 -9.72 0.97 -11.35
CA LYS A 70 -10.57 1.64 -10.36
C LYS A 70 -9.91 1.71 -8.99
N ILE A 71 -8.62 2.05 -8.98
CA ILE A 71 -7.85 2.19 -7.75
C ILE A 71 -8.26 3.49 -7.05
N ARG A 72 -8.75 3.40 -5.82
CA ARG A 72 -9.20 4.57 -5.05
C ARG A 72 -8.22 4.97 -3.96
N TYR A 73 -7.33 4.07 -3.57
CA TYR A 73 -6.30 4.43 -2.59
C TYR A 73 -5.20 5.25 -3.25
N PRO A 74 -4.47 6.07 -2.46
CA PRO A 74 -3.41 6.91 -3.01
C PRO A 74 -2.30 6.11 -3.67
N ILE A 75 -1.85 6.59 -4.84
CA ILE A 75 -0.70 6.05 -5.55
C ILE A 75 0.39 7.10 -5.55
N LEU A 76 1.54 6.74 -5.01
CA LEU A 76 2.72 7.59 -4.96
C LEU A 76 3.78 7.03 -5.89
N ILE A 77 4.66 7.89 -6.36
CA ILE A 77 5.79 7.48 -7.19
C ILE A 77 6.97 7.26 -6.26
N GLY A 78 7.50 6.03 -6.28
CA GLY A 78 8.63 5.67 -5.46
C GLY A 78 9.96 6.14 -6.06
N ASP A 79 10.89 6.49 -5.21
CA ASP A 79 12.25 6.85 -5.58
C ASP A 79 13.25 6.01 -4.75
N ARG A 80 14.52 6.26 -4.98
CA ARG A 80 15.57 5.51 -4.28
C ARG A 80 15.52 5.72 -2.77
N ASP A 81 15.16 6.92 -2.33
CA ASP A 81 15.13 7.24 -0.91
C ASP A 81 14.05 6.47 -0.19
N ILE A 82 12.84 6.40 -0.76
CA ILE A 82 11.75 5.64 -0.15
C ILE A 82 12.05 4.14 -0.14
N VAL A 83 12.65 3.63 -1.21
CA VAL A 83 13.04 2.22 -1.28
C VAL A 83 14.07 1.89 -0.20
N ALA A 84 15.06 2.78 -0.01
CA ALA A 84 16.10 2.58 1.01
C ALA A 84 15.51 2.57 2.42
N LYS A 85 14.54 3.45 2.70
CA LYS A 85 13.89 3.51 4.01
C LYS A 85 13.17 2.22 4.39
N TYR A 86 12.73 1.45 3.39
CA TYR A 86 12.05 0.17 3.62
C TYR A 86 12.97 -1.03 3.40
N GLY A 87 14.29 -0.84 3.51
CA GLY A 87 15.25 -1.94 3.48
C GLY A 87 15.66 -2.37 2.08
N ASN A 88 15.74 -1.42 1.14
CA ASN A 88 16.18 -1.68 -0.23
C ASN A 88 15.35 -2.80 -0.89
N VAL A 89 14.10 -2.52 -1.08
CA VAL A 89 13.15 -3.44 -1.73
C VAL A 89 13.74 -3.95 -3.05
N SER A 90 14.05 -5.24 -3.11
CA SER A 90 14.73 -5.87 -4.26
C SER A 90 13.77 -6.63 -5.16
N SER A 91 12.57 -6.90 -4.72
CA SER A 91 11.55 -7.59 -5.51
C SER A 91 10.18 -7.00 -5.20
N ILE A 92 9.26 -7.12 -6.15
CA ILE A 92 7.88 -6.67 -5.98
C ILE A 92 6.92 -7.76 -6.44
N PRO A 93 5.71 -7.84 -5.86
CA PRO A 93 5.20 -6.94 -4.83
C PRO A 93 5.83 -7.21 -3.46
N VAL A 94 5.99 -6.15 -2.69
CA VAL A 94 6.38 -6.22 -1.28
C VAL A 94 5.47 -5.27 -0.53
N SER A 95 4.92 -5.73 0.60
CA SER A 95 3.98 -4.93 1.38
C SER A 95 4.42 -4.88 2.83
N PHE A 96 4.20 -3.72 3.45
CA PHE A 96 4.45 -3.50 4.87
C PHE A 96 3.16 -3.06 5.52
N LEU A 97 2.71 -3.81 6.53
CA LEU A 97 1.51 -3.42 7.29
C LEU A 97 1.94 -2.69 8.55
N ILE A 98 1.51 -1.45 8.66
CA ILE A 98 1.89 -0.54 9.74
C ILE A 98 0.70 -0.39 10.68
N GLY A 99 0.96 -0.58 11.99
CA GLY A 99 -0.07 -0.47 12.99
C GLY A 99 -0.40 0.98 13.35
N ARG A 100 -1.37 1.14 14.25
CA ARG A 100 -1.84 2.47 14.67
C ARG A 100 -0.78 3.29 15.38
N ASP A 101 0.25 2.62 15.93
CA ASP A 101 1.39 3.29 16.58
C ASP A 101 2.52 3.66 15.61
N GLY A 102 2.35 3.39 14.32
CA GLY A 102 3.37 3.66 13.32
C GLY A 102 4.43 2.59 13.16
N ALA A 103 4.37 1.50 13.93
CA ALA A 103 5.35 0.43 13.84
C ALA A 103 4.98 -0.58 12.75
N VAL A 104 5.98 -1.08 12.02
CA VAL A 104 5.76 -2.15 11.05
C VAL A 104 5.42 -3.43 11.79
N ARG A 105 4.25 -3.98 11.49
CA ARG A 105 3.74 -5.18 12.17
C ARG A 105 3.85 -6.43 11.29
N GLU A 106 3.80 -6.29 9.98
CA GLU A 106 3.95 -7.38 9.04
C GLU A 106 4.73 -6.92 7.82
N GLN A 107 5.51 -7.83 7.24
CA GLN A 107 6.15 -7.63 5.95
C GLN A 107 5.87 -8.86 5.10
N TRP A 108 5.30 -8.64 3.92
CA TRP A 108 5.01 -9.72 2.99
C TRP A 108 5.80 -9.52 1.70
N ILE A 109 6.51 -10.57 1.30
CA ILE A 109 7.22 -10.61 0.03
C ILE A 109 6.41 -11.49 -0.92
N GLY A 110 6.04 -10.92 -2.07
CA GLY A 110 5.17 -11.60 -3.02
C GLY A 110 3.69 -11.39 -2.71
N THR A 111 2.85 -11.99 -3.56
CA THR A 111 1.40 -11.87 -3.44
C THR A 111 0.90 -12.71 -2.27
N GLN A 112 0.00 -12.14 -1.49
CA GLN A 112 -0.62 -12.83 -0.36
C GLN A 112 -2.11 -13.04 -0.62
N PRO A 113 -2.70 -14.13 -0.09
CA PRO A 113 -4.15 -14.29 -0.16
C PRO A 113 -4.87 -13.14 0.54
N ARG A 114 -6.00 -12.72 -0.03
CA ARG A 114 -6.79 -11.64 0.55
C ARG A 114 -7.12 -11.90 2.03
N ALA A 115 -7.48 -13.16 2.35
CA ALA A 115 -7.84 -13.52 3.73
C ALA A 115 -6.69 -13.32 4.72
N THR A 116 -5.46 -13.55 4.29
CA THR A 116 -4.27 -13.35 5.15
C THR A 116 -4.11 -11.88 5.50
N ILE A 117 -4.22 -11.01 4.50
CA ILE A 117 -4.10 -9.56 4.71
C ILE A 117 -5.27 -9.06 5.54
N GLU A 118 -6.48 -9.49 5.21
CA GLU A 118 -7.70 -9.08 5.92
C GLU A 118 -7.63 -9.42 7.42
N LYS A 119 -7.19 -10.62 7.75
CA LYS A 119 -7.07 -11.03 9.14
C LYS A 119 -6.12 -10.14 9.92
N ALA A 120 -4.96 -9.83 9.34
CA ALA A 120 -3.98 -8.96 9.98
C ALA A 120 -4.52 -7.54 10.14
N VAL A 121 -5.20 -7.01 9.12
CA VAL A 121 -5.81 -5.67 9.18
C VAL A 121 -6.86 -5.62 10.29
N LYS A 122 -7.76 -6.60 10.34
CA LYS A 122 -8.82 -6.63 11.35
C LYS A 122 -8.25 -6.69 12.76
N ASN A 123 -7.19 -7.48 12.96
CA ASN A 123 -6.55 -7.58 14.26
C ASN A 123 -5.96 -6.25 14.71
N LEU A 124 -5.29 -5.54 13.80
CA LEU A 124 -4.70 -4.24 14.11
C LEU A 124 -5.75 -3.15 14.34
N LEU A 125 -6.87 -3.21 13.62
CA LEU A 125 -7.96 -2.25 13.79
C LEU A 125 -8.62 -2.37 15.17
N LYS A 126 -8.52 -3.54 15.81
CA LYS A 126 -9.03 -3.74 17.17
C LYS A 126 -8.14 -3.14 18.24
N GLU A 127 -6.88 -2.84 17.93
CA GLU A 127 -5.97 -2.22 18.90
C GLU A 127 -6.36 -0.77 19.12
N GLN A 128 -6.09 -0.28 20.33
CA GLN A 128 -6.43 1.10 20.67
C GLN A 128 -5.47 2.07 19.99
N ILE A 129 -6.01 3.23 19.63
CA ILE A 129 -5.18 4.30 19.09
C ILE A 129 -4.29 4.84 20.23
N PRO A 130 -2.97 4.95 20.03
CA PRO A 130 -2.08 5.50 21.06
C PRO A 130 -2.50 6.93 21.42
N GLY A 131 -2.61 7.17 22.72
CA GLY A 131 -3.00 8.46 23.25
C GLY A 131 -1.89 9.46 23.32
#